data_d6e98bf6519be2cb44bbdebd808c1d1c
#
_entry.id   d6e98bf6519be2cb44bbdebd808c1d1c
#
_cell.length_a   1.000
_cell.length_b   1.000
_cell.length_c   1.000
_cell.angle_alpha   90.00
_cell.angle_beta   90.00
_cell.angle_gamma   90.00
#
_symmetry.space_group_name_H-M   'P 1'
#
loop_
_entity.id
_entity.type
_entity.pdbx_description
1 polymer ?
#
loop_
_entity_poly.entity_id
_entity_poly.type
_entity_poly.pdbx_seq_one_letter_code
_entity_poly.pdbx_strand_id
1 'polypeptide(L)'
;IDAGRALPNLDRSALPAQAIAIELYREGGVRTVEVGTLMFGAAAQHELVRVALPRRVYTASHVDWVIETAERVAARLGELRGYRIVEEPPLLRHFSAKLHPL
;
A
#
# COMPACT_ATOMS: atom_id res chain seq x y z
N ILE A 1 6.04 -6.35 -0.86
CA ILE A 1 6.38 -5.38 -1.92
C ILE A 1 7.17 -4.24 -1.29
N ASP A 2 8.29 -3.90 -1.88
CA ASP A 2 9.11 -2.75 -1.46
C ASP A 2 8.64 -1.50 -2.23
N ALA A 3 7.82 -0.71 -1.55
CA ALA A 3 7.24 0.49 -2.14
C ALA A 3 8.27 1.62 -2.31
N GLY A 4 9.28 1.67 -1.45
CA GLY A 4 10.36 2.66 -1.58
C GLY A 4 11.15 2.47 -2.87
N ARG A 5 11.37 1.21 -3.28
CA ARG A 5 12.01 0.88 -4.55
C ARG A 5 11.08 1.04 -5.76
N ALA A 6 9.79 0.72 -5.57
CA ALA A 6 8.80 0.82 -6.64
C ALA A 6 8.44 2.28 -7.00
N LEU A 7 8.49 3.17 -6.02
CA LEU A 7 8.13 4.58 -6.16
C LEU A 7 9.28 5.50 -5.68
N PRO A 8 10.44 5.45 -6.35
CA PRO A 8 11.63 6.17 -5.89
C PRO A 8 11.47 7.70 -5.91
N ASN A 9 10.49 8.22 -6.65
CA ASN A 9 10.21 9.65 -6.75
C ASN A 9 9.27 10.16 -5.65
N LEU A 10 8.71 9.27 -4.83
CA LEU A 10 7.86 9.67 -3.71
C LEU A 10 8.66 9.67 -2.41
N ASP A 11 8.64 10.81 -1.72
CA ASP A 11 9.17 10.90 -0.37
C ASP A 11 8.33 10.07 0.60
N ARG A 12 8.92 9.64 1.71
CA ARG A 12 8.22 8.88 2.76
C ARG A 12 7.01 9.61 3.33
N SER A 13 7.07 10.95 3.41
CA SER A 13 5.94 11.78 3.87
C SER A 13 4.72 11.67 2.95
N ALA A 14 4.91 11.26 1.70
CA ALA A 14 3.84 11.00 0.75
C ALA A 14 3.25 9.57 0.86
N LEU A 15 3.70 8.77 1.83
CA LEU A 15 3.17 7.45 2.14
C LEU A 15 3.17 6.47 0.95
N PRO A 16 4.33 6.18 0.35
CA PRO A 16 4.39 5.39 -0.88
C PRO A 16 3.82 3.97 -0.74
N ALA A 17 4.03 3.32 0.40
CA ALA A 17 3.46 1.99 0.65
C ALA A 17 1.92 2.04 0.72
N GLN A 18 1.37 3.06 1.36
CA GLN A 18 -0.07 3.25 1.40
C GLN A 18 -0.66 3.56 0.02
N ALA A 19 0.06 4.32 -0.80
CA ALA A 19 -0.37 4.60 -2.18
C ALA A 19 -0.53 3.31 -2.98
N ILE A 20 0.45 2.40 -2.92
CA ILE A 20 0.36 1.09 -3.58
C ILE A 20 -0.79 0.25 -2.99
N ALA A 21 -0.94 0.22 -1.66
CA ALA A 21 -2.01 -0.53 -1.01
C ALA A 21 -3.40 -0.07 -1.47
N ILE A 22 -3.61 1.23 -1.57
CA ILE A 22 -4.87 1.80 -2.07
C ILE A 22 -5.12 1.42 -3.54
N GLU A 23 -4.09 1.50 -4.39
CA GLU A 23 -4.25 1.16 -5.80
C GLU A 23 -4.52 -0.32 -6.04
N LEU A 24 -3.90 -1.23 -5.28
CA LEU A 24 -4.22 -2.65 -5.34
C LEU A 24 -5.68 -2.92 -4.96
N TYR A 25 -6.20 -2.20 -3.97
CA TYR A 25 -7.59 -2.31 -3.58
C TYR A 25 -8.54 -1.73 -4.64
N ARG A 26 -8.24 -0.57 -5.17
CA ARG A 26 -9.05 0.08 -6.22
C ARG A 26 -9.07 -0.72 -7.51
N GLU A 27 -7.93 -1.26 -7.92
CA GLU A 27 -7.77 -1.99 -9.18
C GLU A 27 -8.46 -3.36 -9.16
N GLY A 28 -8.34 -4.10 -8.07
CA GLY A 28 -8.81 -5.49 -8.03
C GLY A 28 -9.40 -5.95 -6.70
N GLY A 29 -9.68 -5.03 -5.76
CA GLY A 29 -10.19 -5.41 -4.44
C GLY A 29 -9.19 -6.16 -3.58
N VAL A 30 -7.90 -6.09 -3.91
CA VAL A 30 -6.84 -6.79 -3.18
C VAL A 30 -6.49 -6.00 -1.92
N ARG A 31 -6.83 -6.56 -0.78
CA ARG A 31 -6.50 -5.98 0.52
C ARG A 31 -5.08 -6.32 0.93
N THR A 32 -4.34 -5.29 1.29
CA THR A 32 -2.96 -5.39 1.77
C THR A 32 -2.78 -4.53 3.01
N VAL A 33 -1.62 -4.62 3.64
CA VAL A 33 -1.30 -3.82 4.83
C VAL A 33 -0.04 -3.04 4.57
N GLU A 34 -0.12 -1.73 4.80
CA GLU A 34 1.04 -0.86 4.82
C GLU A 34 1.90 -1.19 6.05
N VAL A 35 3.20 -1.35 5.83
CA VAL A 35 4.20 -1.56 6.87
C VAL A 35 5.32 -0.54 6.63
N GLY A 36 5.06 0.70 7.00
CA GLY A 36 5.94 1.82 6.72
C GLY A 36 5.59 3.06 7.55
N THR A 37 5.71 4.21 6.93
CA THR A 37 5.58 5.50 7.62
C THR A 37 4.17 5.75 8.19
N LEU A 38 3.11 5.28 7.54
CA LEU A 38 1.76 5.42 8.11
C LEU A 38 1.63 4.64 9.42
N MET A 39 2.15 3.40 9.46
CA MET A 39 2.10 2.56 10.65
C MET A 39 3.05 3.01 11.76
N PHE A 40 4.30 3.31 11.41
CA PHE A 40 5.38 3.51 12.39
C PHE A 40 5.87 4.96 12.49
N GLY A 41 5.38 5.87 11.67
CA GLY A 41 5.82 7.27 11.68
C GLY A 41 7.31 7.40 11.41
N ALA A 42 7.98 8.27 12.16
CA ALA A 42 9.42 8.52 12.01
C ALA A 42 10.31 7.29 12.35
N ALA A 43 9.77 6.29 13.05
CA ALA A 43 10.49 5.06 13.37
C ALA A 43 10.51 4.05 12.20
N ALA A 44 9.78 4.31 11.12
CA ALA A 44 9.74 3.42 9.97
C ALA A 44 11.12 3.29 9.32
N GLN A 45 11.60 2.06 9.18
CA GLN A 45 12.87 1.77 8.51
C GLN A 45 12.68 1.47 7.02
N HIS A 46 11.49 1.01 6.65
CA HIS A 46 11.13 0.58 5.31
C HIS A 46 9.76 1.10 4.91
N GLU A 47 9.49 1.08 3.61
CA GLU A 47 8.18 1.35 3.04
C GLU A 47 7.71 0.08 2.34
N LEU A 48 7.00 -0.79 3.07
CA LEU A 48 6.60 -2.09 2.58
C LEU A 48 5.08 -2.23 2.49
N VAL A 49 4.63 -3.01 1.52
CA VAL A 49 3.26 -3.49 1.43
C VAL A 49 3.26 -4.99 1.67
N ARG A 50 2.57 -5.42 2.70
CA ARG A 50 2.42 -6.84 3.04
C ARG A 50 1.19 -7.42 2.35
N VAL A 51 1.41 -8.44 1.55
CA VAL A 51 0.35 -9.24 0.93
C VAL A 51 0.26 -10.56 1.68
N ALA A 52 -0.88 -10.83 2.31
CA ALA A 52 -1.12 -12.07 3.03
C ALA A 52 -1.95 -13.02 2.14
N LEU A 53 -1.39 -14.18 1.82
CA LEU A 53 -2.02 -15.19 0.97
C LEU A 53 -2.24 -16.48 1.77
N PRO A 54 -3.40 -16.65 2.45
CA PRO A 54 -3.68 -17.84 3.26
C PRO A 54 -3.76 -19.11 2.38
N ARG A 55 -2.85 -20.05 2.61
CA ARG A 55 -2.73 -21.28 1.80
C ARG A 55 -4.00 -22.13 1.72
N ARG A 56 -4.77 -22.15 2.82
CA ARG A 56 -5.95 -23.01 2.93
C ARG A 56 -7.25 -22.35 2.46
N VAL A 57 -7.20 -21.04 2.19
CA VAL A 57 -8.38 -20.25 1.82
C VAL A 57 -8.33 -19.84 0.36
N TYR A 58 -7.14 -19.44 -0.12
CA TYR A 58 -6.97 -18.99 -1.49
C TYR A 58 -6.66 -20.13 -2.45
N THR A 59 -7.39 -20.16 -3.55
CA THR A 59 -7.15 -21.07 -4.68
C THR A 59 -6.12 -20.48 -5.63
N ALA A 60 -5.69 -21.27 -6.62
CA ALA A 60 -4.82 -20.79 -7.69
C ALA A 60 -5.45 -19.60 -8.43
N SER A 61 -6.76 -19.62 -8.66
CA SER A 61 -7.48 -18.49 -9.30
C SER A 61 -7.40 -17.21 -8.48
N HIS A 62 -7.48 -17.27 -7.16
CA HIS A 62 -7.33 -16.11 -6.30
C HIS A 62 -5.91 -15.54 -6.38
N VAL A 63 -4.90 -16.40 -6.37
CA VAL A 63 -3.49 -15.97 -6.49
C VAL A 63 -3.24 -15.34 -7.85
N ASP A 64 -3.75 -15.92 -8.93
CA ASP A 64 -3.65 -15.37 -10.28
C ASP A 64 -4.29 -13.98 -10.37
N TRP A 65 -5.44 -13.79 -9.74
CA TRP A 65 -6.09 -12.48 -9.67
C TRP A 65 -5.23 -11.43 -8.96
N VAL A 66 -4.59 -11.83 -7.84
CA VAL A 66 -3.66 -10.92 -7.12
C VAL A 66 -2.48 -10.55 -8.01
N ILE A 67 -1.90 -11.51 -8.73
CA ILE A 67 -0.78 -11.27 -9.64
C ILE A 67 -1.20 -10.33 -10.77
N GLU A 68 -2.30 -10.59 -11.43
CA GLU A 68 -2.82 -9.75 -12.51
C GLU A 68 -3.11 -8.31 -12.03
N THR A 69 -3.69 -8.17 -10.84
CA THR A 69 -3.93 -6.87 -10.24
C THR A 69 -2.63 -6.13 -9.99
N ALA A 70 -1.63 -6.82 -9.42
CA ALA A 70 -0.32 -6.24 -9.18
C ALA A 70 0.38 -5.81 -10.49
N GLU A 71 0.27 -6.60 -11.55
CA GLU A 71 0.82 -6.25 -12.86
C GLU A 71 0.17 -5.00 -13.44
N ARG A 72 -1.15 -4.86 -13.32
CA ARG A 72 -1.87 -3.66 -13.78
C ARG A 72 -1.47 -2.41 -13.00
N VAL A 73 -1.28 -2.53 -11.69
CA VAL A 73 -0.77 -1.41 -10.87
C VAL A 73 0.69 -1.11 -11.25
N ALA A 74 1.52 -2.14 -11.43
CA ALA A 74 2.92 -1.97 -11.81
C ALA A 74 3.09 -1.22 -13.14
N ALA A 75 2.18 -1.44 -14.09
CA ALA A 75 2.21 -0.77 -15.40
C ALA A 75 2.02 0.76 -15.31
N ARG A 76 1.49 1.28 -14.21
CA ARG A 76 1.22 2.71 -14.01
C ARG A 76 1.82 3.29 -12.72
N LEU A 77 2.87 2.67 -12.20
CA LEU A 77 3.55 3.17 -10.99
C LEU A 77 3.99 4.64 -11.11
N GLY A 78 4.44 5.06 -12.29
CA GLY A 78 4.86 6.44 -12.52
C GLY A 78 3.72 7.48 -12.44
N GLU A 79 2.47 7.04 -12.48
CA GLU A 79 1.30 7.91 -12.36
C GLU A 79 0.80 8.05 -10.91
N LEU A 80 1.30 7.19 -10.01
CA LEU A 80 0.86 7.18 -8.63
C LEU A 80 1.36 8.42 -7.90
N ARG A 81 0.42 9.06 -7.21
CA ARG A 81 0.69 10.16 -6.28
C ARG A 81 0.54 9.65 -4.86
N GLY A 82 1.20 10.31 -3.94
CA GLY A 82 1.09 9.95 -2.55
C GLY A 82 -0.17 10.47 -1.87
N TYR A 83 -0.18 10.33 -0.56
CA TYR A 83 -1.27 10.77 0.31
C TYR A 83 -0.69 11.56 1.48
N ARG A 84 -1.52 12.42 2.07
CA ARG A 84 -1.23 13.08 3.34
C ARG A 84 -2.26 12.67 4.37
N ILE A 85 -1.87 12.64 5.63
CA ILE A 85 -2.77 12.40 6.75
C ILE A 85 -3.48 13.71 7.06
N VAL A 86 -4.82 13.70 7.07
CA VAL A 86 -5.64 14.87 7.45
C VAL A 86 -6.23 14.72 8.84
N GLU A 87 -6.45 13.51 9.29
CA GLU A 87 -6.95 13.21 10.62
C GLU A 87 -6.40 11.86 11.07
N GLU A 88 -5.87 11.77 12.28
CA GLU A 88 -5.35 10.52 12.81
C GLU A 88 -5.79 10.31 14.25
N PRO A 89 -6.11 9.05 14.65
CA PRO A 89 -6.34 8.71 16.05
C PRO A 89 -5.03 8.68 16.82
N PRO A 90 -5.07 8.79 18.17
CA PRO A 90 -3.86 8.75 19.01
C PRO A 90 -3.14 7.40 18.97
N LEU A 91 -3.85 6.30 18.66
CA LEU A 91 -3.30 4.95 18.57
C LEU A 91 -3.78 4.26 17.29
N LEU A 92 -2.94 3.35 16.75
CA LEU A 92 -3.28 2.49 15.61
C LEU A 92 -3.76 3.31 14.38
N ARG A 93 -3.07 4.41 14.09
CA ARG A 93 -3.47 5.36 13.05
C ARG A 93 -3.59 4.74 11.66
N HIS A 94 -2.83 3.66 11.37
CA HIS A 94 -2.87 2.97 10.08
C HIS A 94 -4.21 2.26 9.80
N PHE A 95 -5.06 2.06 10.82
CA PHE A 95 -6.39 1.48 10.62
C PHE A 95 -7.49 2.51 10.36
N SER A 96 -7.36 3.71 10.90
CA SER A 96 -8.46 4.69 10.90
C SER A 96 -8.04 6.13 10.57
N ALA A 97 -6.79 6.36 10.20
CA ALA A 97 -6.37 7.67 9.71
C ALA A 97 -7.14 8.04 8.44
N LYS A 98 -7.55 9.29 8.35
CA LYS A 98 -8.13 9.84 7.12
C LYS A 98 -7.02 10.41 6.26
N LEU A 99 -7.02 10.00 5.00
CA LEU A 99 -6.02 10.37 4.02
C LEU A 99 -6.63 11.22 2.92
N HIS A 100 -5.84 12.12 2.38
CA HIS A 100 -6.20 12.92 1.21
C HIS A 100 -5.16 12.72 0.13
N PRO A 101 -5.56 12.47 -1.14
CA PRO A 101 -4.63 12.36 -2.26
C PRO A 101 -3.84 13.66 -2.47
N LEU A 102 -2.62 13.51 -2.81
CA LEU A 102 -1.75 14.64 -3.19
C LEU A 102 -2.00 15.09 -4.64
#